data_5e229569e8fe48519478b1f9280905b1
#
_entry.id   5e229569e8fe48519478b1f9280905b1
#
_cell.length_a   1.000
_cell.length_b   1.000
_cell.length_c   1.000
_cell.angle_alpha   90.00
_cell.angle_beta   90.00
_cell.angle_gamma   90.00
#
_symmetry.space_group_name_H-M   'P 1'
#
loop_
_entity.id
_entity.type
_entity.pdbx_description
1 polymer ?
#
loop_
_entity_poly.entity_id
_entity_poly.type
_entity_poly.pdbx_seq_one_letter_code
_entity_poly.pdbx_strand_id
1 'polypeptide(L)'
;YTYEDGHYKVWLDPDSKHIYTIGVDVADGIGGCASVAQVFDITDLSNIQQAAEFHDASIEPYHFAEFLNKMANQWGDPPLLIERNGPGGQVIDALKEVHKYPNIVEYVSENQKLSGRLGIYSHINSKNKAVTNMRYWINSLKAVNIYDMATIHELETFVRYPNGTWKKKPGNYLFDDRVHAMLWALFILHEDLIGNYFEVIKYDSRGKPLKIKSLDEFPNGDYKLDPYYNDNSAPMPIHFNYSGKSEIDQ
;
A
#
# COMPACT_ATOMS: atom_id res chain seq x y z
N TYR A 1 -11.68 15.91 3.05
CA TYR A 1 -11.23 17.30 2.79
C TYR A 1 -9.83 17.29 2.17
N THR A 2 -9.48 18.38 1.49
CA THR A 2 -8.17 18.58 0.87
C THR A 2 -7.45 19.71 1.58
N TYR A 3 -6.14 19.58 1.77
CA TYR A 3 -5.30 20.70 2.22
C TYR A 3 -5.06 21.71 1.09
N GLU A 4 -4.61 22.93 1.45
CA GLU A 4 -4.60 24.15 0.61
C GLU A 4 -4.07 23.97 -0.82
N ASP A 5 -3.17 23.01 -1.06
CA ASP A 5 -2.56 22.81 -2.38
C ASP A 5 -3.22 21.70 -3.21
N GLY A 6 -4.25 21.02 -2.69
CA GLY A 6 -4.91 19.90 -3.36
C GLY A 6 -4.06 18.60 -3.47
N HIS A 7 -2.81 18.62 -2.99
CA HIS A 7 -1.90 17.47 -3.03
C HIS A 7 -2.16 16.45 -1.93
N TYR A 8 -2.74 16.85 -0.80
CA TYR A 8 -3.07 15.97 0.31
C TYR A 8 -4.57 15.89 0.53
N LYS A 9 -5.13 14.71 0.34
CA LYS A 9 -6.56 14.41 0.51
C LYS A 9 -6.74 13.50 1.73
N VAL A 10 -7.76 13.78 2.52
CA VAL A 10 -8.11 13.00 3.71
C VAL A 10 -9.59 12.62 3.62
N TRP A 11 -9.90 11.33 3.68
CA TRP A 11 -11.26 10.80 3.65
C TRP A 11 -11.76 10.39 5.04
N LEU A 12 -10.83 9.94 5.90
CA LEU A 12 -11.10 9.58 7.29
C LEU A 12 -10.25 10.45 8.20
N ASP A 13 -10.81 10.90 9.31
CA ASP A 13 -10.03 11.61 10.33
C ASP A 13 -9.12 10.63 11.09
N PRO A 14 -7.88 11.01 11.42
CA PRO A 14 -7.02 10.20 12.26
C PRO A 14 -7.64 9.92 13.63
N ASP A 15 -7.65 8.65 14.04
CA ASP A 15 -8.09 8.24 15.38
C ASP A 15 -6.99 7.43 16.06
N SER A 16 -6.61 7.81 17.26
CA SER A 16 -5.56 7.14 18.04
C SER A 16 -5.90 5.70 18.46
N LYS A 17 -7.16 5.29 18.29
CA LYS A 17 -7.62 3.91 18.53
C LYS A 17 -7.52 3.03 17.29
N HIS A 18 -7.25 3.63 16.14
CA HIS A 18 -7.16 2.93 14.88
C HIS A 18 -5.71 2.58 14.56
N ILE A 19 -5.55 1.58 13.72
CA ILE A 19 -4.27 1.05 13.26
C ILE A 19 -4.13 1.37 11.77
N TYR A 20 -3.00 1.98 11.39
CA TYR A 20 -2.77 2.42 10.02
C TYR A 20 -1.52 1.80 9.42
N THR A 21 -1.45 1.78 8.09
CA THR A 21 -0.23 1.53 7.32
C THR A 21 -0.03 2.65 6.30
N ILE A 22 1.21 2.94 5.95
CA ILE A 22 1.53 3.88 4.87
C ILE A 22 2.43 3.19 3.85
N GLY A 23 2.02 3.24 2.59
CA GLY A 23 2.86 2.83 1.46
C GLY A 23 3.29 4.04 0.65
N VAL A 24 4.53 4.00 0.15
CA VAL A 24 5.15 5.16 -0.49
C VAL A 24 5.86 4.76 -1.77
N ASP A 25 5.54 5.47 -2.85
CA ASP A 25 6.27 5.49 -4.11
C ASP A 25 6.92 6.86 -4.31
N VAL A 26 8.20 6.91 -4.70
CA VAL A 26 9.00 8.14 -4.72
C VAL A 26 9.49 8.45 -6.13
N ALA A 27 9.20 9.67 -6.58
CA ALA A 27 9.69 10.23 -7.85
C ALA A 27 10.75 11.32 -7.63
N ASP A 28 11.45 11.68 -8.71
CA ASP A 28 12.55 12.68 -8.68
C ASP A 28 12.07 14.14 -8.52
N GLY A 29 10.76 14.41 -8.60
CA GLY A 29 10.21 15.76 -8.50
C GLY A 29 10.43 16.66 -9.72
N ILE A 30 10.77 16.07 -10.89
CA ILE A 30 11.03 16.81 -12.14
C ILE A 30 9.82 16.82 -13.09
N GLY A 31 8.68 16.30 -12.65
CA GLY A 31 7.48 16.10 -13.46
C GLY A 31 7.47 14.73 -14.15
N GLY A 32 6.29 14.30 -14.58
CA GLY A 32 6.06 12.97 -15.15
C GLY A 32 5.51 12.02 -14.10
N CYS A 33 6.33 11.22 -13.42
CA CYS A 33 5.91 10.43 -12.25
C CYS A 33 5.74 11.31 -11.01
N ALA A 34 4.86 10.91 -10.11
CA ALA A 34 4.61 11.62 -8.87
C ALA A 34 5.15 10.85 -7.65
N SER A 35 5.59 11.59 -6.63
CA SER A 35 5.75 11.05 -5.29
C SER A 35 4.37 10.87 -4.66
N VAL A 36 4.07 9.66 -4.21
CA VAL A 36 2.77 9.30 -3.64
C VAL A 36 2.95 8.61 -2.30
N ALA A 37 2.11 8.99 -1.34
CA ALA A 37 1.95 8.26 -0.08
C ALA A 37 0.47 7.97 0.13
N GLN A 38 0.13 6.73 0.46
CA GLN A 38 -1.24 6.33 0.78
C GLN A 38 -1.34 5.74 2.18
N VAL A 39 -2.30 6.24 2.94
CA VAL A 39 -2.64 5.75 4.28
C VAL A 39 -3.85 4.82 4.18
N PHE A 40 -3.73 3.65 4.78
CA PHE A 40 -4.85 2.73 4.94
C PHE A 40 -5.12 2.46 6.42
N ASP A 41 -6.39 2.59 6.81
CA ASP A 41 -6.89 2.10 8.08
C ASP A 41 -7.08 0.59 7.97
N ILE A 42 -6.38 -0.15 8.82
CA ILE A 42 -6.35 -1.61 8.87
C ILE A 42 -6.89 -2.16 10.20
N THR A 43 -7.57 -1.33 10.96
CA THR A 43 -8.14 -1.71 12.27
C THR A 43 -9.07 -2.92 12.15
N ASP A 44 -9.87 -2.95 11.08
CA ASP A 44 -10.70 -4.09 10.71
C ASP A 44 -10.22 -4.65 9.37
N LEU A 45 -9.54 -5.81 9.40
CA LEU A 45 -9.02 -6.45 8.20
C LEU A 45 -10.12 -6.97 7.25
N SER A 46 -11.38 -7.06 7.69
CA SER A 46 -12.52 -7.32 6.80
C SER A 46 -13.05 -6.06 6.11
N ASN A 47 -12.58 -4.88 6.52
CA ASN A 47 -13.03 -3.57 6.05
C ASN A 47 -11.89 -2.54 6.03
N ILE A 48 -10.82 -2.83 5.31
CA ILE A 48 -9.67 -1.95 5.14
C ILE A 48 -10.11 -0.71 4.37
N GLN A 49 -9.73 0.49 4.82
CA GLN A 49 -10.19 1.73 4.22
C GLN A 49 -9.03 2.64 3.83
N GLN A 50 -9.05 3.17 2.62
CA GLN A 50 -8.16 4.25 2.22
C GLN A 50 -8.48 5.49 3.08
N ALA A 51 -7.54 5.91 3.92
CA ALA A 51 -7.77 7.01 4.86
C ALA A 51 -7.28 8.36 4.32
N ALA A 52 -6.13 8.38 3.66
CA ALA A 52 -5.57 9.58 3.05
C ALA A 52 -4.63 9.26 1.89
N GLU A 53 -4.40 10.27 1.04
CA GLU A 53 -3.42 10.24 -0.06
C GLU A 53 -2.69 11.57 -0.16
N PHE A 54 -1.38 11.51 -0.31
CA PHE A 54 -0.57 12.61 -0.85
C PHE A 54 -0.09 12.25 -2.26
N HIS A 55 -0.14 13.23 -3.17
CA HIS A 55 0.30 13.06 -4.55
C HIS A 55 0.88 14.36 -5.10
N ASP A 56 2.16 14.37 -5.49
CA ASP A 56 2.81 15.52 -6.10
C ASP A 56 3.94 15.08 -7.05
N ALA A 57 3.91 15.57 -8.30
CA ALA A 57 4.92 15.29 -9.32
C ALA A 57 6.11 16.27 -9.29
N SER A 58 6.04 17.30 -8.46
CA SER A 58 7.05 18.38 -8.39
C SER A 58 7.84 18.42 -7.08
N ILE A 59 7.40 17.69 -6.07
CA ILE A 59 8.07 17.69 -4.76
C ILE A 59 9.42 16.97 -4.84
N GLU A 60 10.48 17.66 -4.39
CA GLU A 60 11.80 17.05 -4.29
C GLU A 60 11.85 16.00 -3.18
N PRO A 61 12.68 14.94 -3.29
CA PRO A 61 12.73 13.84 -2.32
C PRO A 61 12.96 14.28 -0.87
N TYR A 62 13.80 15.29 -0.64
CA TYR A 62 14.07 15.81 0.71
C TYR A 62 12.85 16.49 1.33
N HIS A 63 12.15 17.32 0.56
CA HIS A 63 10.92 17.98 1.03
C HIS A 63 9.78 16.97 1.19
N PHE A 64 9.76 15.95 0.35
CA PHE A 64 8.81 14.85 0.50
C PHE A 64 9.05 14.07 1.81
N ALA A 65 10.31 13.82 2.19
CA ALA A 65 10.61 13.19 3.48
C ALA A 65 10.12 14.02 4.67
N GLU A 66 10.27 15.35 4.63
CA GLU A 66 9.75 16.25 5.67
C GLU A 66 8.21 16.18 5.74
N PHE A 67 7.56 16.27 4.58
CA PHE A 67 6.09 16.15 4.51
C PHE A 67 5.63 14.79 5.03
N LEU A 68 6.27 13.71 4.58
CA LEU A 68 5.93 12.35 4.95
C LEU A 68 6.08 12.09 6.45
N ASN A 69 7.11 12.69 7.08
CA ASN A 69 7.25 12.63 8.54
C ASN A 69 6.09 13.34 9.25
N LYS A 70 5.70 14.53 8.80
CA LYS A 70 4.54 15.26 9.37
C LYS A 70 3.24 14.48 9.19
N MET A 71 3.03 13.95 7.99
CA MET A 71 1.88 13.12 7.66
C MET A 71 1.83 11.88 8.55
N ALA A 72 2.94 11.13 8.66
CA ALA A 72 2.99 9.92 9.47
C ALA A 72 2.74 10.20 10.97
N ASN A 73 3.31 11.28 11.52
CA ASN A 73 3.02 11.71 12.90
C ASN A 73 1.53 12.00 13.12
N GLN A 74 0.85 12.58 12.14
CA GLN A 74 -0.60 12.83 12.21
C GLN A 74 -1.40 11.52 12.34
N TRP A 75 -0.91 10.42 11.75
CA TRP A 75 -1.54 9.09 11.77
C TRP A 75 -1.02 8.16 12.88
N GLY A 76 -0.27 8.69 13.86
CA GLY A 76 0.23 7.94 15.01
C GLY A 76 1.46 7.09 14.70
N ASP A 77 2.32 7.57 13.83
CA ASP A 77 3.60 6.92 13.45
C ASP A 77 3.45 5.48 12.96
N PRO A 78 2.58 5.20 11.97
CA PRO A 78 2.34 3.83 11.52
C PRO A 78 3.56 3.25 10.79
N PRO A 79 3.63 1.92 10.62
CA PRO A 79 4.61 1.31 9.73
C PRO A 79 4.57 1.90 8.32
N LEU A 80 5.75 2.28 7.82
CA LEU A 80 5.96 2.99 6.58
C LEU A 80 6.79 2.13 5.63
N LEU A 81 6.20 1.61 4.54
CA LEU A 81 6.93 0.86 3.52
C LEU A 81 7.18 1.73 2.28
N ILE A 82 8.45 2.02 2.03
CA ILE A 82 8.91 2.91 0.97
C ILE A 82 9.60 2.09 -0.11
N GLU A 83 9.26 2.32 -1.39
CA GLU A 83 10.03 1.80 -2.51
C GLU A 83 11.41 2.46 -2.51
N ARG A 84 12.46 1.62 -2.38
CA ARG A 84 13.84 2.09 -2.23
C ARG A 84 14.49 2.46 -3.57
N ASN A 85 13.93 2.05 -4.69
CA ASN A 85 14.47 2.28 -6.03
C ASN A 85 14.52 3.79 -6.33
N GLY A 86 15.49 4.21 -7.16
CA GLY A 86 15.64 5.61 -7.52
C GLY A 86 15.81 6.52 -6.30
N PRO A 87 15.02 7.60 -6.19
CA PRO A 87 15.13 8.59 -5.10
C PRO A 87 14.62 8.09 -3.75
N GLY A 88 13.93 6.94 -3.69
CA GLY A 88 13.37 6.41 -2.43
C GLY A 88 14.41 6.17 -1.35
N GLY A 89 15.64 5.81 -1.71
CA GLY A 89 16.74 5.71 -0.78
C GLY A 89 17.03 7.03 -0.05
N GLN A 90 16.96 8.16 -0.74
CA GLN A 90 17.20 9.51 -0.16
C GLN A 90 16.10 9.86 0.85
N VAL A 91 14.84 9.53 0.53
CA VAL A 91 13.70 9.75 1.44
C VAL A 91 13.86 8.90 2.70
N ILE A 92 14.24 7.62 2.57
CA ILE A 92 14.49 6.73 3.70
C ILE A 92 15.62 7.27 4.58
N ASP A 93 16.73 7.68 3.99
CA ASP A 93 17.87 8.20 4.72
C ASP A 93 17.53 9.51 5.45
N ALA A 94 16.76 10.41 4.82
CA ALA A 94 16.28 11.63 5.46
C ALA A 94 15.32 11.34 6.63
N LEU A 95 14.35 10.46 6.45
CA LEU A 95 13.44 10.05 7.53
C LEU A 95 14.19 9.45 8.71
N LYS A 96 15.16 8.58 8.45
CA LYS A 96 15.95 7.91 9.49
C LYS A 96 16.92 8.84 10.19
N GLU A 97 17.74 9.57 9.42
CA GLU A 97 18.88 10.31 9.98
C GLU A 97 18.52 11.71 10.45
N VAL A 98 17.57 12.38 9.75
CA VAL A 98 17.15 13.76 10.09
C VAL A 98 15.93 13.74 11.00
N HIS A 99 14.86 13.07 10.57
CA HIS A 99 13.58 13.08 11.29
C HIS A 99 13.48 12.05 12.40
N LYS A 100 14.38 11.05 12.42
CA LYS A 100 14.41 9.95 13.41
C LYS A 100 13.09 9.17 13.46
N TYR A 101 12.44 9.02 12.29
CA TYR A 101 11.17 8.29 12.19
C TYR A 101 11.36 6.83 12.61
N PRO A 102 10.56 6.30 13.56
CA PRO A 102 10.87 5.01 14.21
C PRO A 102 10.44 3.78 13.41
N ASN A 103 9.39 3.89 12.58
CA ASN A 103 8.65 2.74 12.05
C ASN A 103 8.82 2.55 10.53
N ILE A 104 10.03 2.76 9.99
CA ILE A 104 10.32 2.42 8.59
C ILE A 104 10.44 0.90 8.48
N VAL A 105 9.61 0.30 7.61
CA VAL A 105 9.58 -1.16 7.41
C VAL A 105 10.85 -1.62 6.70
N GLU A 106 11.44 -2.70 7.18
CA GLU A 106 12.50 -3.44 6.51
C GLU A 106 11.90 -4.67 5.83
N TYR A 107 12.10 -4.82 4.52
CA TYR A 107 11.76 -6.04 3.80
C TYR A 107 12.97 -6.66 3.14
N VAL A 108 13.29 -7.88 3.54
CA VAL A 108 14.39 -8.69 2.98
C VAL A 108 13.79 -9.87 2.24
N SER A 109 13.95 -9.90 0.91
CA SER A 109 13.54 -11.08 0.13
C SER A 109 14.47 -12.27 0.43
N GLU A 110 13.94 -13.49 0.33
CA GLU A 110 14.66 -14.75 0.62
C GLU A 110 16.02 -14.88 -0.09
N ASN A 111 16.18 -14.21 -1.23
CA ASN A 111 17.39 -14.24 -2.04
C ASN A 111 18.37 -13.08 -1.77
N GLN A 112 18.03 -12.16 -0.88
CA GLN A 112 18.88 -11.02 -0.54
C GLN A 112 19.43 -11.17 0.88
N LYS A 113 20.69 -11.60 1.00
CA LYS A 113 21.45 -11.67 2.26
C LYS A 113 21.81 -10.28 2.85
N LEU A 114 21.07 -9.23 2.49
CA LEU A 114 21.30 -7.86 2.94
C LEU A 114 20.30 -7.53 4.06
N SER A 115 20.56 -8.08 5.25
CA SER A 115 19.91 -7.62 6.49
C SER A 115 20.24 -6.14 6.75
N GLY A 116 19.29 -5.39 7.29
CA GLY A 116 19.49 -4.01 7.76
C GLY A 116 19.23 -2.93 6.71
N ARG A 117 18.51 -3.19 5.63
CA ARG A 117 18.09 -2.17 4.69
C ARG A 117 16.61 -1.86 4.81
N LEU A 118 16.32 -0.66 5.28
CA LEU A 118 14.96 -0.14 5.36
C LEU A 118 14.34 0.04 3.98
N GLY A 119 13.00 -0.10 3.89
CA GLY A 119 12.24 -0.03 2.65
C GLY A 119 12.28 -1.34 1.85
N ILE A 120 11.73 -1.31 0.65
CA ILE A 120 11.65 -2.45 -0.26
C ILE A 120 12.32 -2.16 -1.60
N TYR A 121 13.13 -3.10 -2.09
CA TYR A 121 13.57 -3.10 -3.48
C TYR A 121 12.49 -3.68 -4.38
N SER A 122 11.95 -2.84 -5.27
CA SER A 122 11.01 -3.25 -6.30
C SER A 122 11.76 -3.92 -7.45
N HIS A 123 11.58 -5.22 -7.56
CA HIS A 123 12.02 -6.06 -8.68
C HIS A 123 10.87 -7.03 -9.02
N ILE A 124 11.01 -7.77 -10.10
CA ILE A 124 9.92 -8.62 -10.62
C ILE A 124 9.31 -9.51 -9.51
N ASN A 125 10.15 -10.18 -8.71
CA ASN A 125 9.66 -11.11 -7.69
C ASN A 125 8.94 -10.39 -6.53
N SER A 126 9.54 -9.32 -5.96
CA SER A 126 8.90 -8.57 -4.88
C SER A 126 7.61 -7.89 -5.34
N LYS A 127 7.62 -7.31 -6.56
CA LYS A 127 6.42 -6.70 -7.14
C LYS A 127 5.32 -7.74 -7.40
N ASN A 128 5.64 -8.91 -7.96
CA ASN A 128 4.67 -9.97 -8.17
C ASN A 128 4.07 -10.46 -6.85
N LYS A 129 4.89 -10.64 -5.80
CA LYS A 129 4.44 -11.03 -4.47
C LYS A 129 3.48 -9.99 -3.89
N ALA A 130 3.83 -8.71 -3.97
CA ALA A 130 2.99 -7.61 -3.50
C ALA A 130 1.69 -7.47 -4.30
N VAL A 131 1.73 -7.62 -5.63
CA VAL A 131 0.50 -7.63 -6.47
C VAL A 131 -0.40 -8.81 -6.14
N THR A 132 0.16 -10.00 -5.90
CA THR A 132 -0.63 -11.16 -5.47
C THR A 132 -1.33 -10.89 -4.15
N ASN A 133 -0.61 -10.33 -3.17
CA ASN A 133 -1.17 -9.93 -1.88
C ASN A 133 -2.27 -8.86 -2.03
N MET A 134 -2.02 -7.79 -2.80
CA MET A 134 -3.04 -6.75 -3.06
C MET A 134 -4.30 -7.33 -3.70
N ARG A 135 -4.15 -8.17 -4.73
CA ARG A 135 -5.28 -8.84 -5.40
C ARG A 135 -6.05 -9.75 -4.45
N TYR A 136 -5.38 -10.41 -3.54
CA TYR A 136 -6.03 -11.22 -2.51
C TYR A 136 -6.95 -10.35 -1.64
N TRP A 137 -6.48 -9.23 -1.13
CA TRP A 137 -7.27 -8.31 -0.32
C TRP A 137 -8.43 -7.67 -1.10
N ILE A 138 -8.20 -7.27 -2.35
CA ILE A 138 -9.22 -6.61 -3.18
C ILE A 138 -10.23 -7.61 -3.74
N ASN A 139 -9.76 -8.68 -4.43
CA ASN A 139 -10.62 -9.54 -5.24
C ASN A 139 -11.18 -10.72 -4.46
N SER A 140 -10.34 -11.38 -3.65
CA SER A 140 -10.74 -12.60 -2.95
C SER A 140 -11.51 -12.28 -1.66
N LEU A 141 -10.97 -11.40 -0.82
CA LEU A 141 -11.61 -11.00 0.42
C LEU A 141 -12.60 -9.85 0.25
N LYS A 142 -12.45 -9.04 -0.82
CA LYS A 142 -13.25 -7.82 -1.05
C LYS A 142 -13.24 -6.88 0.16
N ALA A 143 -12.10 -6.82 0.82
CA ALA A 143 -11.94 -6.15 2.10
C ALA A 143 -11.45 -4.70 1.96
N VAL A 144 -11.09 -4.22 0.77
CA VAL A 144 -10.47 -2.90 0.57
C VAL A 144 -11.44 -1.92 -0.04
N ASN A 145 -11.64 -0.79 0.61
CA ASN A 145 -12.42 0.35 0.15
C ASN A 145 -11.48 1.47 -0.28
N ILE A 146 -11.61 1.89 -1.54
CA ILE A 146 -10.82 2.97 -2.14
C ILE A 146 -11.75 4.14 -2.41
N TYR A 147 -11.40 5.32 -1.91
CA TYR A 147 -12.19 6.55 -2.06
C TYR A 147 -11.65 7.46 -3.16
N ASP A 148 -10.36 7.37 -3.49
CA ASP A 148 -9.78 8.18 -4.55
C ASP A 148 -10.06 7.59 -5.93
N MET A 149 -10.82 8.33 -6.75
CA MET A 149 -11.15 7.94 -8.12
C MET A 149 -9.92 7.82 -9.02
N ALA A 150 -8.87 8.61 -8.77
CA ALA A 150 -7.64 8.53 -9.56
C ALA A 150 -6.89 7.23 -9.27
N THR A 151 -6.84 6.78 -8.01
CA THR A 151 -6.31 5.46 -7.63
C THR A 151 -7.08 4.33 -8.32
N ILE A 152 -8.42 4.41 -8.35
CA ILE A 152 -9.26 3.40 -9.05
C ILE A 152 -8.92 3.39 -10.54
N HIS A 153 -8.82 4.54 -11.17
CA HIS A 153 -8.49 4.64 -12.60
C HIS A 153 -7.10 4.08 -12.93
N GLU A 154 -6.10 4.33 -12.08
CA GLU A 154 -4.77 3.73 -12.24
C GLU A 154 -4.83 2.19 -12.11
N LEU A 155 -5.61 1.66 -11.16
CA LEU A 155 -5.80 0.22 -10.98
C LEU A 155 -6.47 -0.45 -12.21
N GLU A 156 -7.44 0.20 -12.85
CA GLU A 156 -8.10 -0.30 -14.08
C GLU A 156 -7.14 -0.42 -15.27
N THR A 157 -6.08 0.37 -15.25
CA THR A 157 -5.05 0.38 -16.30
C THR A 157 -3.79 -0.41 -15.93
N PHE A 158 -3.68 -0.90 -14.70
CA PHE A 158 -2.54 -1.66 -14.20
C PHE A 158 -2.62 -3.13 -14.63
N VAL A 159 -1.71 -3.57 -15.49
CA VAL A 159 -1.78 -4.88 -16.16
C VAL A 159 -0.47 -5.64 -16.09
N ARG A 160 -0.56 -6.98 -16.19
CA ARG A 160 0.61 -7.83 -16.33
C ARG A 160 1.02 -7.92 -17.79
N TYR A 161 2.30 -7.73 -18.05
CA TYR A 161 2.91 -7.88 -19.37
C TYR A 161 3.41 -9.31 -19.59
N PRO A 162 3.63 -9.73 -20.87
CA PRO A 162 4.13 -11.08 -21.18
C PRO A 162 5.47 -11.45 -20.54
N ASN A 163 6.30 -10.44 -20.23
CA ASN A 163 7.58 -10.61 -19.54
C ASN A 163 7.42 -10.76 -18.00
N GLY A 164 6.19 -10.86 -17.50
CA GLY A 164 5.89 -11.02 -16.08
C GLY A 164 5.88 -9.74 -15.25
N THR A 165 6.17 -8.57 -15.85
CA THR A 165 6.12 -7.29 -15.13
C THR A 165 4.70 -6.74 -15.03
N TRP A 166 4.42 -6.03 -13.92
CA TRP A 166 3.18 -5.30 -13.70
C TRP A 166 3.44 -3.80 -13.83
N LYS A 167 2.66 -3.13 -14.66
CA LYS A 167 2.68 -1.68 -14.84
C LYS A 167 1.45 -1.20 -15.59
N LYS A 168 1.27 0.12 -15.69
CA LYS A 168 0.21 0.74 -16.48
C LYS A 168 0.21 0.27 -17.94
N LYS A 169 -0.95 0.26 -18.58
CA LYS A 169 -1.08 0.08 -20.04
C LYS A 169 -0.28 1.15 -20.79
N PRO A 170 0.15 0.88 -22.04
CA PRO A 170 0.73 1.93 -22.89
C PRO A 170 -0.31 3.03 -23.13
N GLY A 171 0.10 4.28 -23.02
CA GLY A 171 -0.76 5.43 -23.26
C GLY A 171 -0.17 6.70 -22.66
N ASN A 172 -0.45 7.83 -23.30
CA ASN A 172 -0.14 9.12 -22.71
C ASN A 172 -1.11 9.40 -21.55
N TYR A 173 -0.61 10.04 -20.49
CA TYR A 173 -1.42 10.40 -19.29
C TYR A 173 -1.95 9.22 -18.47
N LEU A 174 -1.42 8.01 -18.66
CA LEU A 174 -1.64 6.90 -17.75
C LEU A 174 -0.47 6.81 -16.77
N PHE A 175 -0.79 6.63 -15.49
CA PHE A 175 0.16 6.55 -14.39
C PHE A 175 -0.12 5.28 -13.58
N ASP A 176 0.83 4.87 -12.75
CA ASP A 176 0.70 3.75 -11.80
C ASP A 176 1.36 4.06 -10.44
N ASP A 177 1.67 5.34 -10.19
CA ASP A 177 2.35 5.80 -8.98
C ASP A 177 1.47 5.58 -7.73
N ARG A 178 0.14 5.84 -7.83
CA ARG A 178 -0.82 5.58 -6.75
C ARG A 178 -0.99 4.09 -6.47
N VAL A 179 -1.01 3.29 -7.55
CA VAL A 179 -1.08 1.82 -7.42
C VAL A 179 0.15 1.29 -6.70
N HIS A 180 1.35 1.82 -6.97
CA HIS A 180 2.56 1.41 -6.29
C HIS A 180 2.54 1.80 -4.80
N ALA A 181 2.13 3.02 -4.47
CA ALA A 181 1.99 3.42 -3.07
C ALA A 181 0.97 2.54 -2.33
N MET A 182 -0.21 2.27 -2.92
CA MET A 182 -1.21 1.35 -2.38
C MET A 182 -0.65 -0.07 -2.23
N LEU A 183 0.07 -0.55 -3.25
CA LEU A 183 0.69 -1.88 -3.26
C LEU A 183 1.59 -2.06 -2.03
N TRP A 184 2.41 -1.07 -1.71
CA TRP A 184 3.32 -1.11 -0.57
C TRP A 184 2.59 -0.98 0.76
N ALA A 185 1.54 -0.15 0.86
CA ALA A 185 0.73 -0.05 2.07
C ALA A 185 0.09 -1.41 2.43
N LEU A 186 -0.52 -2.08 1.44
CA LEU A 186 -1.16 -3.38 1.65
C LEU A 186 -0.14 -4.53 1.80
N PHE A 187 1.09 -4.38 1.27
CA PHE A 187 2.11 -5.41 1.42
C PHE A 187 2.62 -5.55 2.85
N ILE A 188 2.46 -4.53 3.70
CA ILE A 188 2.73 -4.64 5.15
C ILE A 188 1.85 -5.71 5.80
N LEU A 189 0.67 -5.99 5.22
CA LEU A 189 -0.24 -7.05 5.66
C LEU A 189 0.16 -8.46 5.18
N HIS A 190 1.24 -8.59 4.42
CA HIS A 190 1.75 -9.89 4.00
C HIS A 190 2.31 -10.68 5.21
N GLU A 191 2.16 -12.00 5.20
CA GLU A 191 2.59 -12.91 6.28
C GLU A 191 4.04 -12.69 6.74
N ASP A 192 4.94 -12.34 5.81
CA ASP A 192 6.34 -12.07 6.13
C ASP A 192 6.56 -10.80 6.97
N LEU A 193 5.58 -9.90 7.03
CA LEU A 193 5.72 -8.58 7.63
C LEU A 193 4.77 -8.32 8.78
N ILE A 194 3.52 -8.76 8.65
CA ILE A 194 2.43 -8.38 9.56
C ILE A 194 2.76 -8.68 11.03
N GLY A 195 3.35 -9.84 11.30
CA GLY A 195 3.71 -10.26 12.66
C GLY A 195 4.83 -9.46 13.31
N ASN A 196 5.59 -8.68 12.52
CA ASN A 196 6.68 -7.83 13.02
C ASN A 196 6.19 -6.46 13.50
N TYR A 197 5.03 -6.01 12.97
CA TYR A 197 4.54 -4.65 13.17
C TYR A 197 3.21 -4.59 13.91
N PHE A 198 2.43 -5.69 13.91
CA PHE A 198 1.11 -5.72 14.52
C PHE A 198 0.90 -6.96 15.39
N GLU A 199 0.28 -6.77 16.54
CA GLU A 199 -0.38 -7.87 17.25
C GLU A 199 -1.75 -8.10 16.61
N VAL A 200 -1.87 -9.10 15.76
CA VAL A 200 -3.17 -9.46 15.19
C VAL A 200 -4.01 -10.16 16.25
N ILE A 201 -5.11 -9.54 16.64
CA ILE A 201 -6.03 -10.08 17.65
C ILE A 201 -7.26 -10.62 16.93
N LYS A 202 -7.49 -11.91 17.04
CA LYS A 202 -8.74 -12.58 16.64
C LYS A 202 -9.64 -12.75 17.86
N TYR A 203 -10.93 -12.65 17.67
CA TYR A 203 -11.88 -12.95 18.72
C TYR A 203 -12.50 -14.32 18.48
N ASP A 204 -12.60 -15.16 19.54
CA ASP A 204 -13.34 -16.42 19.47
C ASP A 204 -14.87 -16.15 19.38
N SER A 205 -15.66 -17.19 19.17
CA SER A 205 -17.12 -17.12 19.10
C SER A 205 -17.80 -16.56 20.35
N ARG A 206 -17.05 -16.35 21.43
CA ARG A 206 -17.51 -15.76 22.70
C ARG A 206 -16.98 -14.34 22.91
N GLY A 207 -16.31 -13.74 21.90
CA GLY A 207 -15.72 -12.40 22.00
C GLY A 207 -14.45 -12.33 22.84
N LYS A 208 -13.77 -13.47 23.10
CA LYS A 208 -12.50 -13.49 23.82
C LYS A 208 -11.34 -13.29 22.82
N PRO A 209 -10.41 -12.36 23.07
CA PRO A 209 -9.29 -12.12 22.18
C PRO A 209 -8.34 -13.33 22.14
N LEU A 210 -8.00 -13.75 20.92
CA LEU A 210 -6.99 -14.76 20.62
C LEU A 210 -5.84 -14.06 19.91
N LYS A 211 -4.60 -14.19 20.43
CA LYS A 211 -3.41 -13.71 19.71
C LYS A 211 -3.15 -14.62 18.51
N ILE A 212 -3.16 -14.04 17.33
CA ILE A 212 -2.80 -14.75 16.10
C ILE A 212 -1.31 -14.56 15.89
N LYS A 213 -0.56 -15.67 15.80
CA LYS A 213 0.89 -15.66 15.57
C LYS A 213 1.24 -15.77 14.08
N SER A 214 0.29 -16.16 13.23
CA SER A 214 0.46 -16.27 11.78
C SER A 214 -0.88 -16.10 11.07
N LEU A 215 -0.83 -15.73 9.79
CA LEU A 215 -2.01 -15.63 8.92
C LEU A 215 -2.68 -16.99 8.65
N ASP A 216 -2.01 -18.11 8.89
CA ASP A 216 -2.57 -19.47 8.78
C ASP A 216 -3.73 -19.71 9.76
N GLU A 217 -3.88 -18.87 10.78
CA GLU A 217 -4.94 -18.94 11.79
C GLU A 217 -6.22 -18.15 11.39
N PHE A 218 -6.30 -17.55 10.20
CA PHE A 218 -7.54 -16.95 9.70
C PHE A 218 -8.60 -18.03 9.37
N PRO A 219 -9.91 -17.75 9.60
CA PRO A 219 -10.95 -18.79 9.64
C PRO A 219 -11.20 -19.58 8.36
N ASN A 220 -10.60 -19.27 7.26
CA ASN A 220 -10.75 -19.97 5.99
C ASN A 220 -9.46 -20.63 5.51
N GLY A 221 -8.53 -20.94 6.40
CA GLY A 221 -7.43 -21.90 6.35
C GLY A 221 -6.80 -22.35 5.03
N ASP A 222 -7.14 -21.75 3.92
CA ASP A 222 -6.61 -22.08 2.59
C ASP A 222 -5.92 -20.84 1.98
N TYR A 223 -4.79 -20.43 2.55
CA TYR A 223 -3.79 -19.65 1.84
C TYR A 223 -3.08 -20.55 0.79
N LYS A 224 -3.82 -21.17 -0.05
CA LYS A 224 -3.29 -21.67 -1.31
C LYS A 224 -3.23 -20.47 -2.24
N LEU A 225 -2.02 -20.14 -2.68
CA LEU A 225 -1.78 -19.29 -3.84
C LEU A 225 -2.90 -19.55 -4.85
N ASP A 226 -3.57 -18.48 -5.29
CA ASP A 226 -4.68 -18.50 -6.25
C ASP A 226 -4.46 -19.63 -7.28
N PRO A 227 -5.28 -20.70 -7.31
CA PRO A 227 -5.13 -21.79 -8.26
C PRO A 227 -5.32 -21.36 -9.71
N TYR A 228 -5.76 -20.11 -9.94
CA TYR A 228 -5.83 -19.48 -11.26
C TYR A 228 -4.54 -18.76 -11.67
N TYR A 229 -3.48 -18.84 -10.87
CA TYR A 229 -2.15 -18.41 -11.29
C TYR A 229 -1.56 -19.40 -12.30
N ASN A 230 -2.16 -19.44 -13.48
CA ASN A 230 -1.61 -20.12 -14.63
C ASN A 230 -0.75 -19.12 -15.40
N ASP A 231 0.54 -19.41 -15.51
CA ASP A 231 1.57 -18.54 -16.07
C ASP A 231 1.35 -18.15 -17.55
N ASN A 232 0.30 -18.68 -18.18
CA ASN A 232 -0.03 -18.52 -19.60
C ASN A 232 -1.41 -17.89 -19.89
N SER A 233 -2.15 -17.42 -18.91
CA SER A 233 -3.46 -16.79 -19.14
C SER A 233 -3.32 -15.31 -19.46
N ALA A 234 -4.19 -14.81 -20.37
CA ALA A 234 -4.32 -13.40 -20.70
C ALA A 234 -4.48 -12.53 -19.43
N PRO A 235 -4.01 -11.26 -19.44
CA PRO A 235 -4.08 -10.40 -18.27
C PRO A 235 -5.54 -10.25 -17.82
N MET A 236 -5.87 -10.83 -16.67
CA MET A 236 -7.19 -10.61 -16.06
C MET A 236 -7.20 -9.24 -15.40
N PRO A 237 -8.16 -8.39 -15.74
CA PRO A 237 -8.34 -7.10 -15.09
C PRO A 237 -8.64 -7.30 -13.60
N ILE A 238 -8.21 -6.34 -12.78
CA ILE A 238 -8.63 -6.26 -11.39
C ILE A 238 -10.11 -5.87 -11.41
N HIS A 239 -11.00 -6.72 -10.89
CA HIS A 239 -12.43 -6.46 -10.86
C HIS A 239 -12.79 -5.74 -9.55
N PHE A 240 -13.36 -4.54 -9.67
CA PHE A 240 -13.91 -3.80 -8.55
C PHE A 240 -15.42 -4.00 -8.49
N ASN A 241 -15.95 -4.30 -7.29
CA ASN A 241 -17.39 -4.16 -7.06
C ASN A 241 -17.66 -2.72 -6.63
N TYR A 242 -18.25 -1.95 -7.52
CA TYR A 242 -18.71 -0.60 -7.22
C TYR A 242 -20.00 -0.69 -6.40
N SER A 243 -19.92 -0.49 -5.10
CA SER A 243 -21.11 -0.21 -4.28
C SER A 243 -21.37 1.30 -4.21
N GLY A 244 -21.44 1.95 -5.37
CA GLY A 244 -21.85 3.34 -5.46
C GLY A 244 -23.36 3.42 -5.26
N LYS A 245 -23.82 3.79 -4.08
CA LYS A 245 -25.13 4.42 -3.94
C LYS A 245 -25.02 5.81 -4.55
N SER A 246 -25.52 5.95 -5.78
CA SER A 246 -25.83 7.27 -6.34
C SER A 246 -27.05 7.82 -5.60
N GLU A 247 -26.82 8.68 -4.60
CA GLU A 247 -27.83 9.64 -4.19
C GLU A 247 -27.73 10.86 -5.15
N ILE A 248 -28.32 10.71 -6.32
CA ILE A 248 -28.80 11.84 -7.11
C ILE A 248 -30.23 11.47 -7.47
N ASP A 249 -31.17 11.91 -6.60
CA ASP A 249 -32.56 12.21 -6.92
C ASP A 249 -33.20 12.85 -5.67
N GLN A 250 -33.15 14.17 -5.61
CA GLN A 250 -34.27 15.11 -5.37
C GLN A 250 -33.74 16.54 -5.41
#